data_2ea84e464b28db81884c054eb638b7f2
#
_entry.id   2ea84e464b28db81884c054eb638b7f2
#
_cell.length_a   1.000
_cell.length_b   1.000
_cell.length_c   1.000
_cell.angle_alpha   90.00
_cell.angle_beta   90.00
_cell.angle_gamma   90.00
#
_symmetry.space_group_name_H-M   'P 1'
#
loop_
_entity.id
_entity.type
_entity.pdbx_description
1 polymer ?
#
loop_
_entity_poly.entity_id
_entity_poly.type
_entity_poly.pdbx_seq_one_letter_code
_entity_poly.pdbx_strand_id
1 'polypeptide(L)'
;ALYGETGPVALRYPRGSEGEYTDGGADAFKVLREGTDVTIAAYGTMINEAAKAAESLAAEGVSAKVVKLGRVLPLNAEPVLAAARETGRLVVAEEVCASGCIGGRILASAGGEAGFKCRLLNLGEGIVGQGGTDKLRSLAGIDAAGIAAAAKELMA
;
A
#
# COMPACT_ATOMS: atom_id res chain seq x y z
N ALA A 1 -6.71 18.43 -11.78
CA ALA A 1 -5.43 19.09 -11.97
C ALA A 1 -5.53 20.17 -13.06
N LEU A 2 -5.82 19.83 -14.31
CA LEU A 2 -5.77 20.78 -15.47
C LEU A 2 -6.68 22.02 -15.33
N TYR A 3 -7.79 21.91 -14.59
CA TYR A 3 -8.78 23.00 -14.48
C TYR A 3 -8.86 23.62 -13.08
N GLY A 4 -8.16 23.07 -12.10
CA GLY A 4 -8.23 23.52 -10.71
C GLY A 4 -6.99 24.24 -10.21
N GLU A 5 -5.91 24.26 -11.01
CA GLU A 5 -4.64 24.84 -10.61
C GLU A 5 -4.28 26.05 -11.47
N THR A 6 -3.67 27.06 -10.84
CA THR A 6 -3.25 28.31 -11.51
C THR A 6 -1.77 28.33 -11.88
N GLY A 7 -1.02 27.30 -11.52
CA GLY A 7 0.43 27.17 -11.74
C GLY A 7 0.79 26.01 -12.66
N PRO A 8 2.08 25.72 -12.85
CA PRO A 8 2.56 24.56 -13.59
C PRO A 8 2.08 23.25 -12.95
N VAL A 9 1.55 22.34 -13.74
CA VAL A 9 1.07 21.03 -13.29
C VAL A 9 1.79 19.92 -14.05
N ALA A 10 2.36 18.96 -13.34
CA ALA A 10 2.90 17.72 -13.90
C ALA A 10 1.92 16.58 -13.62
N LEU A 11 1.51 15.88 -14.67
CA LEU A 11 0.68 14.68 -14.57
C LEU A 11 1.54 13.46 -14.82
N ARG A 12 1.53 12.53 -13.87
CA ARG A 12 2.18 11.23 -14.01
C ARG A 12 1.16 10.13 -13.78
N TYR A 13 1.04 9.21 -14.71
CA TYR A 13 0.13 8.08 -14.65
C TYR A 13 0.85 6.79 -15.06
N PRO A 14 0.43 5.62 -14.53
CA PRO A 14 1.04 4.34 -14.88
C PRO A 14 0.74 3.98 -16.34
N ARG A 15 1.59 3.15 -16.93
CA ARG A 15 1.33 2.50 -18.23
C ARG A 15 0.46 1.27 -17.97
N GLY A 16 -0.59 1.07 -18.80
CA GLY A 16 -1.51 -0.06 -18.70
C GLY A 16 -2.96 0.37 -18.48
N SER A 17 -3.79 -0.57 -18.05
CA SER A 17 -5.20 -0.34 -17.70
C SER A 17 -5.36 0.04 -16.23
N GLU A 18 -6.52 0.60 -15.86
CA GLU A 18 -6.83 1.03 -14.50
C GLU A 18 -6.94 -0.13 -13.49
N GLY A 19 -7.21 -1.35 -13.94
CA GLY A 19 -7.55 -2.47 -13.06
C GLY A 19 -9.01 -2.42 -12.60
N GLU A 20 -9.36 -3.21 -11.59
CA GLU A 20 -10.75 -3.34 -11.11
C GLU A 20 -11.16 -2.20 -10.15
N TYR A 21 -10.20 -1.65 -9.42
CA TYR A 21 -10.47 -0.54 -8.50
C TYR A 21 -10.43 0.80 -9.24
N THR A 22 -11.60 1.39 -9.40
CA THR A 22 -11.80 2.69 -10.03
C THR A 22 -12.46 3.66 -9.03
N ASP A 23 -11.65 4.39 -8.28
CA ASP A 23 -12.15 5.44 -7.38
C ASP A 23 -11.64 6.80 -7.84
N GLY A 24 -12.54 7.62 -8.39
CA GLY A 24 -12.27 9.01 -8.74
C GLY A 24 -12.15 9.96 -7.57
N GLY A 25 -12.23 9.47 -6.33
CA GLY A 25 -12.14 10.28 -5.11
C GLY A 25 -10.75 10.87 -4.89
N ALA A 26 -10.71 12.14 -4.48
CA ALA A 26 -9.50 12.87 -4.14
C ALA A 26 -9.14 12.81 -2.65
N ASP A 27 -9.77 11.92 -1.89
CA ASP A 27 -9.53 11.77 -0.45
C ASP A 27 -8.08 11.42 -0.17
N ALA A 28 -7.46 12.14 0.75
CA ALA A 28 -6.06 11.90 1.12
C ALA A 28 -5.84 10.51 1.76
N PHE A 29 -6.88 9.98 2.39
CA PHE A 29 -6.94 8.66 3.02
C PHE A 29 -8.36 8.10 2.91
N LYS A 30 -8.49 6.80 2.63
CA LYS A 30 -9.78 6.12 2.56
C LYS A 30 -9.64 4.66 3.00
N VAL A 31 -10.55 4.20 3.85
CA VAL A 31 -10.72 2.78 4.14
C VAL A 31 -11.56 2.17 3.02
N LEU A 32 -11.00 1.19 2.31
CA LEU A 32 -11.67 0.49 1.20
C LEU A 32 -12.36 -0.78 1.67
N ARG A 33 -11.80 -1.40 2.69
CA ARG A 33 -12.33 -2.61 3.31
C ARG A 33 -12.01 -2.58 4.80
N GLU A 34 -12.99 -2.85 5.62
CA GLU A 34 -12.81 -3.04 7.06
C GLU A 34 -12.21 -4.42 7.37
N GLY A 35 -11.46 -4.50 8.46
CA GLY A 35 -10.83 -5.74 8.93
C GLY A 35 -10.18 -5.56 10.29
N THR A 36 -9.94 -6.66 10.98
CA THR A 36 -9.51 -6.68 12.39
C THR A 36 -8.11 -7.28 12.61
N ASP A 37 -7.58 -8.05 11.66
CA ASP A 37 -6.38 -8.86 11.92
C ASP A 37 -5.10 -8.24 11.39
N VAL A 38 -5.16 -7.50 10.28
CA VAL A 38 -4.03 -6.82 9.65
C VAL A 38 -4.50 -5.62 8.83
N THR A 39 -3.74 -4.54 8.84
CA THR A 39 -3.96 -3.40 7.93
C THR A 39 -3.01 -3.52 6.74
N ILE A 40 -3.55 -3.40 5.53
CA ILE A 40 -2.79 -3.33 4.27
C ILE A 40 -2.94 -1.92 3.74
N ALA A 41 -1.85 -1.16 3.68
CA ALA A 41 -1.82 0.19 3.14
C ALA A 41 -1.16 0.19 1.75
N ALA A 42 -1.81 0.84 0.79
CA ALA A 42 -1.33 0.94 -0.57
C ALA A 42 -1.77 2.25 -1.25
N TYR A 43 -1.16 2.58 -2.37
CA TYR A 43 -1.54 3.70 -3.24
C TYR A 43 -1.27 3.38 -4.71
N GLY A 44 -1.83 4.20 -5.60
CA GLY A 44 -1.71 3.98 -7.04
C GLY A 44 -2.25 2.61 -7.46
N THR A 45 -1.59 1.96 -8.40
CA THR A 45 -2.00 0.64 -8.92
C THR A 45 -1.88 -0.50 -7.91
N MET A 46 -1.07 -0.32 -6.85
CA MET A 46 -0.90 -1.31 -5.79
C MET A 46 -2.17 -1.55 -4.97
N ILE A 47 -3.16 -0.66 -5.07
CA ILE A 47 -4.47 -0.84 -4.44
C ILE A 47 -5.18 -2.10 -4.97
N ASN A 48 -5.03 -2.40 -6.26
CA ASN A 48 -5.61 -3.61 -6.85
C ASN A 48 -4.97 -4.88 -6.25
N GLU A 49 -3.65 -4.88 -6.07
CA GLU A 49 -2.95 -6.00 -5.45
C GLU A 49 -3.34 -6.16 -3.97
N ALA A 50 -3.49 -5.04 -3.24
CA ALA A 50 -3.94 -5.05 -1.86
C ALA A 50 -5.38 -5.60 -1.71
N ALA A 51 -6.29 -5.22 -2.62
CA ALA A 51 -7.66 -5.71 -2.62
C ALA A 51 -7.71 -7.22 -2.88
N LYS A 52 -7.00 -7.71 -3.90
CA LYS A 52 -6.89 -9.15 -4.21
C LYS A 52 -6.26 -9.94 -3.06
N ALA A 53 -5.23 -9.39 -2.42
CA ALA A 53 -4.62 -10.00 -1.24
C ALA A 53 -5.62 -10.14 -0.09
N ALA A 54 -6.43 -9.11 0.17
CA ALA A 54 -7.45 -9.14 1.21
C ALA A 54 -8.57 -10.14 0.90
N GLU A 55 -8.93 -10.35 -0.37
CA GLU A 55 -9.86 -11.39 -0.78
C GLU A 55 -9.29 -12.79 -0.53
N SER A 56 -8.03 -13.02 -0.91
CA SER A 56 -7.34 -14.29 -0.67
C SER A 56 -7.23 -14.59 0.83
N LEU A 57 -6.87 -13.60 1.64
CA LEU A 57 -6.80 -13.70 3.10
C LEU A 57 -8.16 -14.04 3.71
N ALA A 58 -9.23 -13.42 3.23
CA ALA A 58 -10.60 -13.70 3.71
C ALA A 58 -11.03 -15.14 3.43
N ALA A 59 -10.65 -15.71 2.29
CA ALA A 59 -10.90 -17.13 1.99
C ALA A 59 -10.19 -18.09 2.96
N GLU A 60 -9.12 -17.63 3.61
CA GLU A 60 -8.38 -18.33 4.65
C GLU A 60 -8.80 -17.93 6.08
N GLY A 61 -9.87 -17.14 6.23
CA GLY A 61 -10.41 -16.72 7.54
C GLY A 61 -9.69 -15.53 8.17
N VAL A 62 -8.84 -14.79 7.43
CA VAL A 62 -8.12 -13.62 7.90
C VAL A 62 -8.84 -12.33 7.48
N SER A 63 -9.16 -11.48 8.45
CA SER A 63 -9.89 -10.23 8.25
C SER A 63 -8.92 -9.06 8.01
N ALA A 64 -8.62 -8.75 6.76
CA ALA A 64 -7.70 -7.68 6.38
C ALA A 64 -8.44 -6.35 6.15
N LYS A 65 -7.98 -5.29 6.84
CA LYS A 65 -8.37 -3.89 6.57
C LYS A 65 -7.51 -3.38 5.41
N VAL A 66 -8.14 -2.83 4.37
CA VAL A 66 -7.43 -2.22 3.23
C VAL A 66 -7.61 -0.72 3.27
N VAL A 67 -6.51 0.02 3.29
CA VAL A 67 -6.51 1.49 3.29
C VAL A 67 -5.77 2.05 2.08
N LYS A 68 -6.37 3.05 1.46
CA LYS A 68 -5.82 3.79 0.34
C LYS A 68 -5.20 5.09 0.82
N LEU A 69 -3.97 5.35 0.39
CA LEU A 69 -3.37 6.67 0.43
C LEU A 69 -3.61 7.39 -0.90
N GLY A 70 -4.48 8.37 -0.92
CA GLY A 70 -4.73 9.21 -2.09
C GLY A 70 -3.77 10.40 -2.18
N ARG A 71 -3.11 10.75 -1.06
CA ARG A 71 -2.08 11.78 -1.00
C ARG A 71 -0.85 11.25 -0.28
N VAL A 72 0.28 11.21 -0.99
CA VAL A 72 1.56 10.76 -0.43
C VAL A 72 2.46 11.93 0.00
N LEU A 73 2.23 13.15 -0.52
CA LEU A 73 2.92 14.38 -0.12
C LEU A 73 1.94 15.58 -0.17
N PRO A 74 1.86 16.41 0.92
CA PRO A 74 2.45 16.13 2.24
C PRO A 74 1.83 14.88 2.86
N LEU A 75 2.66 14.05 3.51
CA LEU A 75 2.20 12.83 4.15
C LEU A 75 1.49 13.16 5.48
N ASN A 76 0.24 12.69 5.60
CA ASN A 76 -0.43 12.54 6.89
C ASN A 76 -0.41 11.06 7.28
N ALA A 77 0.54 10.66 8.14
CA ALA A 77 0.73 9.26 8.52
C ALA A 77 -0.29 8.79 9.56
N GLU A 78 -0.88 9.69 10.34
CA GLU A 78 -1.70 9.32 11.52
C GLU A 78 -2.89 8.42 11.20
N PRO A 79 -3.68 8.60 10.11
CA PRO A 79 -4.76 7.67 9.81
C PRO A 79 -4.28 6.24 9.54
N VAL A 80 -3.11 6.06 8.93
CA VAL A 80 -2.52 4.72 8.70
C VAL A 80 -2.03 4.13 10.01
N LEU A 81 -1.37 4.94 10.84
CA LEU A 81 -0.87 4.51 12.15
C LEU A 81 -2.02 4.11 13.08
N ALA A 82 -3.11 4.86 13.08
CA ALA A 82 -4.31 4.52 13.83
C ALA A 82 -4.89 3.17 13.38
N ALA A 83 -5.08 2.98 12.08
CA ALA A 83 -5.54 1.70 11.52
C ALA A 83 -4.60 0.53 11.85
N ALA A 84 -3.28 0.77 11.81
CA ALA A 84 -2.28 -0.23 12.16
C ALA A 84 -2.32 -0.62 13.66
N ARG A 85 -2.55 0.35 14.55
CA ARG A 85 -2.71 0.09 16.00
C ARG A 85 -3.99 -0.69 16.31
N GLU A 86 -5.08 -0.40 15.61
CA GLU A 86 -6.35 -1.14 15.75
C GLU A 86 -6.19 -2.63 15.43
N THR A 87 -5.46 -2.97 14.36
CA THR A 87 -5.25 -4.36 13.93
C THR A 87 -4.00 -5.01 14.54
N GLY A 88 -3.10 -4.22 15.14
CA GLY A 88 -1.81 -4.66 15.67
C GLY A 88 -0.78 -5.04 14.59
N ARG A 89 -1.10 -4.90 13.29
CA ARG A 89 -0.24 -5.32 12.18
C ARG A 89 -0.42 -4.42 10.97
N LEU A 90 0.70 -4.11 10.30
CA LEU A 90 0.71 -3.26 9.11
C LEU A 90 1.56 -3.89 8.00
N VAL A 91 0.98 -4.02 6.82
CA VAL A 91 1.71 -4.24 5.56
C VAL A 91 1.58 -2.97 4.72
N VAL A 92 2.70 -2.39 4.29
CA VAL A 92 2.70 -1.30 3.30
C VAL A 92 3.25 -1.84 1.99
N ALA A 93 2.44 -1.79 0.92
CA ALA A 93 2.81 -2.32 -0.39
C ALA A 93 2.97 -1.18 -1.40
N GLU A 94 4.17 -1.06 -1.96
CA GLU A 94 4.59 0.08 -2.79
C GLU A 94 5.42 -0.37 -3.99
N GLU A 95 5.17 0.22 -5.16
CA GLU A 95 5.98 -0.01 -6.37
C GLU A 95 7.06 1.08 -6.51
N VAL A 96 7.92 1.18 -5.50
CA VAL A 96 9.03 2.16 -5.42
C VAL A 96 10.26 1.51 -4.80
N CYS A 97 11.43 2.15 -4.95
CA CYS A 97 12.65 1.71 -4.25
C CYS A 97 12.53 1.91 -2.73
N ALA A 98 13.26 1.12 -1.96
CA ALA A 98 13.19 1.14 -0.50
C ALA A 98 13.57 2.50 0.10
N SER A 99 14.62 3.16 -0.41
CA SER A 99 15.08 4.48 0.05
C SER A 99 14.05 5.62 -0.16
N GLY A 100 13.10 5.45 -1.08
CA GLY A 100 12.06 6.44 -1.37
C GLY A 100 10.66 6.07 -0.85
N CYS A 101 10.52 4.97 -0.13
CA CYS A 101 9.24 4.41 0.24
C CYS A 101 8.48 5.25 1.27
N ILE A 102 7.16 5.34 1.10
CA ILE A 102 6.27 6.03 2.04
C ILE A 102 6.13 5.22 3.34
N GLY A 103 6.19 3.91 3.28
CA GLY A 103 6.14 3.04 4.45
C GLY A 103 7.23 3.36 5.48
N GLY A 104 8.45 3.61 5.02
CA GLY A 104 9.55 4.06 5.91
C GLY A 104 9.23 5.40 6.59
N ARG A 105 8.60 6.33 5.88
CA ARG A 105 8.19 7.64 6.43
C ARG A 105 7.01 7.50 7.41
N ILE A 106 6.07 6.59 7.15
CA ILE A 106 4.99 6.27 8.08
C ILE A 106 5.57 5.74 9.39
N LEU A 107 6.50 4.78 9.32
CA LEU A 107 7.15 4.23 10.52
C LEU A 107 7.98 5.28 11.27
N ALA A 108 8.70 6.14 10.56
CA ALA A 108 9.44 7.24 11.19
C ALA A 108 8.51 8.20 11.95
N SER A 109 7.29 8.41 11.45
CA SER A 109 6.27 9.24 12.11
C SER A 109 5.67 8.59 13.36
N ALA A 110 5.77 7.26 13.50
CA ALA A 110 5.28 6.54 14.69
C ALA A 110 6.12 6.77 15.94
N GLY A 111 7.37 7.25 15.80
CA GLY A 111 8.32 7.38 16.91
C GLY A 111 8.92 6.04 17.34
N GLY A 112 9.46 5.97 18.56
CA GLY A 112 10.23 4.80 19.03
C GLY A 112 9.39 3.54 19.27
N GLU A 113 8.10 3.66 19.59
CA GLU A 113 7.20 2.52 19.82
C GLU A 113 5.99 2.61 18.90
N ALA A 114 5.97 1.82 17.83
CA ALA A 114 4.88 1.83 16.86
C ALA A 114 3.58 1.22 17.43
N GLY A 115 3.69 0.26 18.37
CA GLY A 115 2.56 -0.46 18.95
C GLY A 115 1.96 -1.54 18.04
N PHE A 116 2.64 -1.88 16.94
CA PHE A 116 2.22 -2.91 15.98
C PHE A 116 3.44 -3.54 15.28
N LYS A 117 3.27 -4.76 14.74
CA LYS A 117 4.25 -5.39 13.85
C LYS A 117 4.11 -4.82 12.43
N CYS A 118 5.20 -4.69 11.67
CA CYS A 118 5.14 -4.13 10.32
C CYS A 118 5.98 -4.88 9.29
N ARG A 119 5.50 -4.91 8.03
CA ARG A 119 6.25 -5.30 6.83
C ARG A 119 6.13 -4.22 5.78
N LEU A 120 7.26 -3.79 5.24
CA LEU A 120 7.34 -2.90 4.08
C LEU A 120 7.67 -3.74 2.85
N LEU A 121 6.81 -3.75 1.87
CA LEU A 121 6.97 -4.42 0.58
C LEU A 121 7.24 -3.37 -0.48
N ASN A 122 8.41 -3.45 -1.10
CA ASN A 122 8.85 -2.51 -2.14
C ASN A 122 9.84 -3.19 -3.09
N LEU A 123 10.38 -2.46 -4.05
CA LEU A 123 11.30 -2.99 -5.06
C LEU A 123 12.75 -3.16 -4.58
N GLY A 124 13.03 -2.93 -3.28
CA GLY A 124 14.39 -2.97 -2.75
C GLY A 124 15.26 -1.80 -3.20
N GLU A 125 16.58 -1.96 -3.09
CA GLU A 125 17.58 -0.94 -3.46
C GLU A 125 18.24 -1.20 -4.83
N GLY A 126 17.95 -2.33 -5.45
CA GLY A 126 18.55 -2.76 -6.69
C GLY A 126 17.88 -2.16 -7.94
N ILE A 127 18.52 -2.39 -9.07
CA ILE A 127 17.92 -2.10 -10.39
C ILE A 127 16.93 -3.22 -10.71
N VAL A 128 15.69 -2.86 -10.94
CA VAL A 128 14.66 -3.80 -11.38
C VAL A 128 14.96 -4.20 -12.84
N GLY A 129 14.94 -5.49 -13.12
CA GLY A 129 15.13 -6.02 -14.45
C GLY A 129 14.01 -5.61 -15.42
N GLN A 130 14.17 -5.96 -16.67
CA GLN A 130 13.16 -5.70 -17.70
C GLN A 130 12.18 -6.88 -17.80
N GLY A 131 10.88 -6.58 -17.90
CA GLY A 131 9.84 -7.61 -18.03
C GLY A 131 8.42 -7.05 -17.95
N GLY A 132 7.44 -7.93 -18.04
CA GLY A 132 6.04 -7.57 -17.80
C GLY A 132 5.80 -7.19 -16.33
N THR A 133 4.93 -6.24 -16.08
CA THR A 133 4.67 -5.67 -14.75
C THR A 133 4.29 -6.75 -13.74
N ASP A 134 3.38 -7.66 -14.09
CA ASP A 134 2.91 -8.71 -13.17
C ASP A 134 4.04 -9.66 -12.76
N LYS A 135 4.89 -10.05 -13.73
CA LYS A 135 6.07 -10.88 -13.45
C LYS A 135 7.07 -10.16 -12.53
N LEU A 136 7.30 -8.88 -12.77
CA LEU A 136 8.24 -8.10 -11.95
C LEU A 136 7.70 -7.89 -10.53
N ARG A 137 6.40 -7.64 -10.37
CA ARG A 137 5.75 -7.56 -9.05
C ARG A 137 5.85 -8.87 -8.28
N SER A 138 5.60 -10.00 -8.97
CA SER A 138 5.73 -11.32 -8.35
C SER A 138 7.17 -11.62 -7.92
N LEU A 139 8.15 -11.32 -8.76
CA LEU A 139 9.56 -11.47 -8.41
C LEU A 139 10.00 -10.60 -7.23
N ALA A 140 9.42 -9.41 -7.10
CA ALA A 140 9.68 -8.50 -5.98
C ALA A 140 8.83 -8.83 -4.73
N GLY A 141 7.89 -9.76 -4.81
CA GLY A 141 7.00 -10.13 -3.71
C GLY A 141 6.02 -9.02 -3.32
N ILE A 142 5.67 -8.14 -4.25
CA ILE A 142 4.72 -7.03 -4.04
C ILE A 142 3.38 -7.26 -4.74
N ASP A 143 3.17 -8.41 -5.36
CA ASP A 143 1.88 -8.83 -5.90
C ASP A 143 0.91 -9.27 -4.78
N ALA A 144 -0.32 -9.60 -5.12
CA ALA A 144 -1.34 -10.01 -4.15
C ALA A 144 -0.90 -11.21 -3.30
N ALA A 145 -0.18 -12.18 -3.89
CA ALA A 145 0.32 -13.34 -3.18
C ALA A 145 1.41 -12.96 -2.17
N GLY A 146 2.35 -12.09 -2.55
CA GLY A 146 3.41 -11.57 -1.68
C GLY A 146 2.84 -10.75 -0.52
N ILE A 147 1.84 -9.90 -0.77
CA ILE A 147 1.14 -9.11 0.25
C ILE A 147 0.44 -10.05 1.25
N ALA A 148 -0.29 -11.06 0.77
CA ALA A 148 -0.96 -12.02 1.63
C ALA A 148 0.04 -12.85 2.46
N ALA A 149 1.15 -13.27 1.88
CA ALA A 149 2.21 -13.98 2.59
C ALA A 149 2.81 -13.11 3.72
N ALA A 150 3.14 -11.85 3.44
CA ALA A 150 3.66 -10.91 4.44
C ALA A 150 2.66 -10.65 5.58
N ALA A 151 1.37 -10.56 5.27
CA ALA A 151 0.32 -10.44 6.27
C ALA A 151 0.28 -11.67 7.20
N LYS A 152 0.36 -12.88 6.64
CA LYS A 152 0.39 -14.14 7.41
C LYS A 152 1.65 -14.26 8.29
N GLU A 153 2.81 -13.85 7.79
CA GLU A 153 4.05 -13.82 8.58
C GLU A 153 3.93 -12.93 9.83
N LEU A 154 3.20 -11.82 9.75
CA LEU A 154 2.98 -10.93 10.89
C LEU A 154 2.05 -11.54 11.95
N MET A 155 1.27 -12.56 11.60
CA MET A 155 0.33 -13.24 12.51
C MET A 155 0.98 -14.41 13.25
N ALA A 156 2.07 -14.94 12.71
CA ALA A 156 2.89 -15.95 13.37
C ALA A 156 3.69 -15.30 14.50
#